data_90d18ec04842a4e338cf9b74460f851a
#
_entry.id   90d18ec04842a4e338cf9b74460f851a
#
_cell.length_a   1.000
_cell.length_b   1.000
_cell.length_c   1.000
_cell.angle_alpha   90.00
_cell.angle_beta   90.00
_cell.angle_gamma   90.00
#
_symmetry.space_group_name_H-M   'P 1'
#
loop_
_entity.id
_entity.type
_entity.pdbx_description
1 polymer ?
#
loop_
_entity_poly.entity_id
_entity_poly.type
_entity_poly.pdbx_seq_one_letter_code
_entity_poly.pdbx_strand_id
1 'polypeptide(L)'
;VNRNELAGLLERAADLIEVLGHGAYRAQAYRRAARSLERYEGDLEELARSNFAGLPGIGPALAPMLREIVETGSFPYLEELEGELPPGIQELFQVQGLGPKRIRLLWEHGIDSLEALLASEGKLRELPGFGAKSEARLLEAARFAQQSRSRFLLAEALVAAQSILLDLEERKLKAALAGSLRRGLETVGGIDLVVLGSPEEVREALGKHVKAQEEGVLRGEVEGIPLRIILAEPPTFGTLLVRATGSQAFVQHLGPLPEGREEEEVFEALRRPWVPPFWREPEHLGLQPPAPLARNQLKGLIHCHSTYSDGTTPLRELALAALQQGYSYMVISDHSQTAAYAGGLSLSDLQRQWREIEALNVELAPFRILKGIESEILPDGSLDYPEEILTRFDVVLGSLHSHLQLPFEEQTERVLKALRNPYLKILAHPTGRLLLRRPGAQADWERLLEEASQQGVVVELNGNPHRLDLDWRWALRFRGALNFSLATDAHSLEGLDDIEWALFYAQKAGLEAGQIANFWPLERWQHP
;
A
#
# COMPACT_ATOMS: atom_id res chain seq x y z
N VAL A 1 -20.85 4.78 -6.92
CA VAL A 1 -19.64 5.62 -6.92
C VAL A 1 -19.57 6.38 -5.61
N ASN A 2 -18.51 6.24 -4.86
CA ASN A 2 -18.30 7.04 -3.66
C ASN A 2 -17.67 8.42 -3.99
N ARG A 3 -17.58 9.29 -3.00
CA ARG A 3 -17.08 10.66 -3.15
C ARG A 3 -15.66 10.74 -3.69
N ASN A 4 -14.77 9.90 -3.20
CA ASN A 4 -13.36 9.89 -3.61
C ASN A 4 -13.20 9.31 -5.02
N GLU A 5 -13.98 8.29 -5.36
CA GLU A 5 -14.06 7.76 -6.73
C GLU A 5 -14.54 8.82 -7.71
N LEU A 6 -15.59 9.57 -7.35
CA LEU A 6 -16.11 10.65 -8.20
C LEU A 6 -15.07 11.76 -8.40
N ALA A 7 -14.37 12.16 -7.32
CA ALA A 7 -13.27 13.14 -7.42
C ALA A 7 -12.12 12.62 -8.31
N GLY A 8 -11.74 11.37 -8.16
CA GLY A 8 -10.73 10.71 -9.00
C GLY A 8 -11.09 10.67 -10.50
N LEU A 9 -12.37 10.38 -10.82
CA LEU A 9 -12.85 10.42 -12.21
C LEU A 9 -12.74 11.83 -12.81
N LEU A 10 -13.02 12.88 -12.02
CA LEU A 10 -12.89 14.27 -12.47
C LEU A 10 -11.41 14.69 -12.67
N GLU A 11 -10.53 14.31 -11.75
CA GLU A 11 -9.08 14.54 -11.92
C GLU A 11 -8.58 13.82 -13.18
N ARG A 12 -9.00 12.58 -13.40
CA ARG A 12 -8.66 11.82 -14.60
C ARG A 12 -9.14 12.53 -15.87
N ALA A 13 -10.39 13.00 -15.92
CA ALA A 13 -10.92 13.75 -17.05
C ALA A 13 -10.14 15.06 -17.28
N ALA A 14 -9.78 15.78 -16.21
CA ALA A 14 -8.97 16.99 -16.30
C ALA A 14 -7.60 16.72 -16.92
N ASP A 15 -6.96 15.64 -16.55
CA ASP A 15 -5.66 15.23 -17.10
C ASP A 15 -5.75 14.89 -18.60
N LEU A 16 -6.78 14.14 -19.00
CA LEU A 16 -7.00 13.83 -20.41
C LEU A 16 -7.32 15.07 -21.24
N ILE A 17 -8.16 15.98 -20.74
CA ILE A 17 -8.46 17.28 -21.38
C ILE A 17 -7.16 18.07 -21.60
N GLU A 18 -6.22 18.05 -20.64
CA GLU A 18 -4.95 18.76 -20.76
C GLU A 18 -4.01 18.10 -21.78
N VAL A 19 -3.93 16.76 -21.80
CA VAL A 19 -3.14 16.00 -22.80
C VAL A 19 -3.68 16.24 -24.20
N LEU A 20 -5.00 16.16 -24.41
CA LEU A 20 -5.67 16.40 -25.70
C LEU A 20 -5.62 17.88 -26.12
N GLY A 21 -5.38 18.80 -25.17
CA GLY A 21 -5.38 20.23 -25.47
C GLY A 21 -6.77 20.84 -25.64
N HIS A 22 -7.80 20.22 -25.07
CA HIS A 22 -9.19 20.68 -25.13
C HIS A 22 -9.48 21.90 -24.25
N GLY A 23 -8.45 22.57 -23.74
CA GLY A 23 -8.51 23.87 -23.06
C GLY A 23 -8.16 23.78 -21.57
N ALA A 24 -7.14 24.55 -21.18
CA ALA A 24 -6.66 24.61 -19.80
C ALA A 24 -7.73 25.08 -18.79
N TYR A 25 -8.64 25.97 -19.21
CA TYR A 25 -9.73 26.45 -18.37
C TYR A 25 -10.72 25.31 -18.03
N ARG A 26 -11.00 24.45 -19.01
CA ARG A 26 -11.88 23.28 -18.82
C ARG A 26 -11.26 22.29 -17.83
N ALA A 27 -10.00 21.92 -18.03
CA ALA A 27 -9.27 21.06 -17.09
C ALA A 27 -9.28 21.61 -15.65
N GLN A 28 -9.06 22.93 -15.51
CA GLN A 28 -9.12 23.59 -14.20
C GLN A 28 -10.51 23.56 -13.54
N ALA A 29 -11.58 23.59 -14.34
CA ALA A 29 -12.95 23.49 -13.81
C ALA A 29 -13.19 22.09 -13.19
N TYR A 30 -12.76 21.03 -13.87
CA TYR A 30 -12.85 19.66 -13.38
C TYR A 30 -12.02 19.46 -12.09
N ARG A 31 -10.77 19.96 -12.05
CA ARG A 31 -9.92 19.90 -10.85
C ARG A 31 -10.49 20.69 -9.68
N ARG A 32 -11.16 21.82 -9.91
CA ARG A 32 -11.85 22.56 -8.83
C ARG A 32 -13.02 21.78 -8.29
N ALA A 33 -13.80 21.16 -9.16
CA ALA A 33 -14.92 20.32 -8.76
C ALA A 33 -14.45 19.09 -7.94
N ALA A 34 -13.40 18.42 -8.38
CA ALA A 34 -12.79 17.30 -7.66
C ALA A 34 -12.40 17.70 -6.23
N ARG A 35 -11.63 18.78 -6.08
CA ARG A 35 -11.21 19.30 -4.76
C ARG A 35 -12.37 19.71 -3.86
N SER A 36 -13.45 20.21 -4.44
CA SER A 36 -14.64 20.56 -3.66
C SER A 36 -15.38 19.32 -3.15
N LEU A 37 -15.42 18.26 -3.97
CA LEU A 37 -15.97 16.97 -3.57
C LEU A 37 -15.14 16.32 -2.47
N GLU A 38 -13.82 16.33 -2.57
CA GLU A 38 -12.92 15.78 -1.55
C GLU A 38 -13.11 16.42 -0.17
N ARG A 39 -13.45 17.70 -0.12
CA ARG A 39 -13.68 18.48 1.11
C ARG A 39 -15.10 18.41 1.63
N TYR A 40 -16.03 17.81 0.89
CA TYR A 40 -17.41 17.73 1.28
C TYR A 40 -17.63 16.58 2.27
N GLU A 41 -18.18 16.88 3.45
CA GLU A 41 -18.35 15.90 4.53
C GLU A 41 -19.77 15.28 4.57
N GLY A 42 -20.68 15.73 3.69
CA GLY A 42 -22.08 15.26 3.65
C GLY A 42 -22.27 14.02 2.78
N ASP A 43 -23.53 13.57 2.74
CA ASP A 43 -23.98 12.45 1.92
C ASP A 43 -23.96 12.80 0.42
N LEU A 44 -23.31 11.97 -0.38
CA LEU A 44 -23.14 12.18 -1.83
C LEU A 44 -24.47 12.06 -2.59
N GLU A 45 -25.36 11.15 -2.19
CA GLU A 45 -26.64 10.96 -2.87
C GLU A 45 -27.58 12.14 -2.60
N GLU A 46 -27.57 12.69 -1.37
CA GLU A 46 -28.31 13.90 -1.04
C GLU A 46 -27.79 15.10 -1.81
N LEU A 47 -26.46 15.22 -1.92
CA LEU A 47 -25.81 16.26 -2.72
C LEU A 47 -26.18 16.14 -4.20
N ALA A 48 -26.18 14.94 -4.76
CA ALA A 48 -26.58 14.68 -6.15
C ALA A 48 -28.07 15.03 -6.37
N ARG A 49 -28.97 14.68 -5.42
CA ARG A 49 -30.38 15.06 -5.47
C ARG A 49 -30.59 16.58 -5.43
N SER A 50 -29.77 17.31 -4.72
CA SER A 50 -29.77 18.78 -4.70
C SER A 50 -29.08 19.41 -5.92
N ASN A 51 -28.67 18.58 -6.90
CA ASN A 51 -27.91 18.99 -8.08
C ASN A 51 -26.60 19.72 -7.72
N PHE A 52 -25.93 19.24 -6.66
CA PHE A 52 -24.66 19.78 -6.13
C PHE A 52 -24.76 21.24 -5.70
N ALA A 53 -25.94 21.67 -5.26
CA ALA A 53 -26.20 23.03 -4.85
C ALA A 53 -25.30 23.45 -3.69
N GLY A 54 -24.66 24.62 -3.83
CA GLY A 54 -23.79 25.19 -2.79
C GLY A 54 -22.35 24.67 -2.79
N LEU A 55 -21.99 23.70 -3.64
CA LEU A 55 -20.62 23.20 -3.71
C LEU A 55 -19.77 24.11 -4.64
N PRO A 56 -18.69 24.76 -4.13
CA PRO A 56 -17.88 25.66 -4.94
C PRO A 56 -17.25 24.94 -6.13
N GLY A 57 -17.24 25.61 -7.29
CA GLY A 57 -16.59 25.04 -8.50
C GLY A 57 -17.45 24.09 -9.32
N ILE A 58 -18.66 23.73 -8.85
CA ILE A 58 -19.63 22.95 -9.61
C ILE A 58 -20.73 23.88 -10.10
N GLY A 59 -20.73 24.12 -11.40
CA GLY A 59 -21.71 24.95 -12.08
C GLY A 59 -22.76 24.13 -12.84
N PRO A 60 -23.73 24.83 -13.50
CA PRO A 60 -24.82 24.20 -14.23
C PRO A 60 -24.39 23.21 -15.33
N ALA A 61 -23.16 23.35 -15.84
CA ALA A 61 -22.64 22.44 -16.86
C ALA A 61 -22.11 21.12 -16.30
N LEU A 62 -21.54 21.14 -15.07
CA LEU A 62 -20.98 19.94 -14.44
C LEU A 62 -22.01 19.16 -13.60
N ALA A 63 -22.91 19.85 -12.93
CA ALA A 63 -23.84 19.25 -11.99
C ALA A 63 -24.71 18.11 -12.59
N PRO A 64 -25.31 18.26 -13.80
CA PRO A 64 -26.08 17.17 -14.41
C PRO A 64 -25.24 15.92 -14.70
N MET A 65 -24.01 16.12 -15.17
CA MET A 65 -23.06 15.05 -15.48
C MET A 65 -22.64 14.31 -14.20
N LEU A 66 -22.30 15.05 -13.14
CA LEU A 66 -21.95 14.45 -11.85
C LEU A 66 -23.10 13.63 -11.26
N ARG A 67 -24.34 14.12 -11.40
CA ARG A 67 -25.52 13.37 -10.98
C ARG A 67 -25.67 12.07 -11.77
N GLU A 68 -25.49 12.11 -13.09
CA GLU A 68 -25.52 10.92 -13.93
C GLU A 68 -24.47 9.88 -13.49
N ILE A 69 -23.23 10.32 -13.18
CA ILE A 69 -22.19 9.42 -12.69
C ILE A 69 -22.59 8.79 -11.34
N VAL A 70 -23.16 9.55 -10.43
CA VAL A 70 -23.60 9.03 -9.12
C VAL A 70 -24.75 8.03 -9.29
N GLU A 71 -25.73 8.31 -10.17
CA GLU A 71 -26.89 7.47 -10.39
C GLU A 71 -26.59 6.20 -11.19
N THR A 72 -25.70 6.27 -12.18
CA THR A 72 -25.46 5.18 -13.15
C THR A 72 -24.12 4.48 -12.98
N GLY A 73 -23.16 5.12 -12.30
CA GLY A 73 -21.76 4.67 -12.24
C GLY A 73 -20.99 4.89 -13.56
N SER A 74 -21.61 5.45 -14.59
CA SER A 74 -20.99 5.64 -15.92
C SER A 74 -20.57 7.10 -16.12
N PHE A 75 -19.44 7.28 -16.80
CA PHE A 75 -18.95 8.61 -17.19
C PHE A 75 -18.61 8.62 -18.72
N PRO A 76 -19.64 8.74 -19.59
CA PRO A 76 -19.47 8.63 -21.05
C PRO A 76 -18.45 9.61 -21.63
N TYR A 77 -18.39 10.84 -21.07
CA TYR A 77 -17.42 11.84 -21.53
C TYR A 77 -15.96 11.43 -21.22
N LEU A 78 -15.72 10.72 -20.13
CA LEU A 78 -14.38 10.18 -19.83
C LEU A 78 -14.00 9.10 -20.85
N GLU A 79 -14.94 8.23 -21.21
CA GLU A 79 -14.75 7.19 -22.23
C GLU A 79 -14.46 7.80 -23.62
N GLU A 80 -15.16 8.90 -23.96
CA GLU A 80 -14.90 9.67 -25.19
C GLU A 80 -13.46 10.21 -25.20
N LEU A 81 -13.03 10.88 -24.12
CA LEU A 81 -11.68 11.42 -24.00
C LEU A 81 -10.61 10.31 -24.08
N GLU A 82 -10.85 9.18 -23.46
CA GLU A 82 -9.94 8.03 -23.51
C GLU A 82 -9.85 7.44 -24.92
N GLY A 83 -10.97 7.43 -25.66
CA GLY A 83 -11.04 6.96 -27.04
C GLY A 83 -10.31 7.85 -28.04
N GLU A 84 -10.09 9.13 -27.75
CA GLU A 84 -9.32 10.06 -28.58
C GLU A 84 -7.80 9.85 -28.47
N LEU A 85 -7.32 9.16 -27.45
CA LEU A 85 -5.89 8.98 -27.18
C LEU A 85 -5.38 7.62 -27.71
N PRO A 86 -4.14 7.57 -28.22
CA PRO A 86 -3.47 6.30 -28.45
C PRO A 86 -3.43 5.46 -27.17
N PRO A 87 -3.65 4.14 -27.25
CA PRO A 87 -3.69 3.27 -26.05
C PRO A 87 -2.44 3.37 -25.17
N GLY A 88 -1.26 3.58 -25.77
CA GLY A 88 0.01 3.69 -25.06
C GLY A 88 0.14 4.96 -24.19
N ILE A 89 -0.61 6.02 -24.49
CA ILE A 89 -0.61 7.25 -23.67
C ILE A 89 -1.12 6.99 -22.25
N GLN A 90 -2.07 6.07 -22.09
CA GLN A 90 -2.59 5.67 -20.79
C GLN A 90 -1.49 5.15 -19.84
N GLU A 91 -0.51 4.46 -20.40
CA GLU A 91 0.62 3.89 -19.64
C GLU A 91 1.59 4.97 -19.15
N LEU A 92 1.73 6.06 -19.91
CA LEU A 92 2.62 7.18 -19.53
C LEU A 92 2.15 7.90 -18.27
N PHE A 93 0.86 7.87 -17.94
CA PHE A 93 0.36 8.42 -16.68
C PHE A 93 0.85 7.66 -15.44
N GLN A 94 1.29 6.42 -15.60
CA GLN A 94 1.85 5.62 -14.51
C GLN A 94 3.33 5.91 -14.25
N VAL A 95 3.97 6.65 -15.16
CA VAL A 95 5.40 7.02 -15.02
C VAL A 95 5.53 8.21 -14.08
N GLN A 96 6.17 7.99 -12.93
CA GLN A 96 6.40 9.05 -11.96
C GLN A 96 7.16 10.23 -12.57
N GLY A 97 6.63 11.44 -12.34
CA GLY A 97 7.21 12.67 -12.88
C GLY A 97 6.71 13.08 -14.27
N LEU A 98 5.81 12.27 -14.88
CA LEU A 98 5.07 12.64 -16.07
C LEU A 98 3.69 13.18 -15.68
N GLY A 99 3.53 14.50 -15.69
CA GLY A 99 2.22 15.13 -15.65
C GLY A 99 1.67 15.35 -17.07
N PRO A 100 0.37 15.72 -17.21
CA PRO A 100 -0.32 15.86 -18.49
C PRO A 100 0.42 16.70 -19.53
N LYS A 101 1.03 17.83 -19.11
CA LYS A 101 1.81 18.71 -20.00
C LYS A 101 3.02 18.02 -20.60
N ARG A 102 3.74 17.23 -19.81
CA ARG A 102 4.90 16.48 -20.29
C ARG A 102 4.48 15.31 -21.19
N ILE A 103 3.39 14.64 -20.84
CA ILE A 103 2.82 13.57 -21.68
C ILE A 103 2.43 14.14 -23.04
N ARG A 104 1.73 15.26 -23.08
CA ARG A 104 1.41 15.95 -24.32
C ARG A 104 2.65 16.31 -25.14
N LEU A 105 3.68 16.90 -24.49
CA LEU A 105 4.93 17.24 -25.16
C LEU A 105 5.61 16.00 -25.77
N LEU A 106 5.65 14.87 -25.04
CA LEU A 106 6.20 13.61 -25.53
C LEU A 106 5.40 13.11 -26.75
N TRP A 107 4.08 13.12 -26.66
CA TRP A 107 3.19 12.71 -27.75
C TRP A 107 3.35 13.57 -29.02
N GLU A 108 3.44 14.89 -28.88
CA GLU A 108 3.72 15.82 -29.99
C GLU A 108 5.07 15.53 -30.69
N HIS A 109 5.98 14.81 -30.02
CA HIS A 109 7.27 14.38 -30.57
C HIS A 109 7.30 12.86 -30.92
N GLY A 110 6.13 12.23 -31.04
CA GLY A 110 6.01 10.82 -31.47
C GLY A 110 6.32 9.80 -30.39
N ILE A 111 6.33 10.20 -29.11
CA ILE A 111 6.51 9.32 -27.95
C ILE A 111 5.14 9.13 -27.29
N ASP A 112 4.42 8.10 -27.71
CA ASP A 112 3.02 7.83 -27.37
C ASP A 112 2.80 6.55 -26.57
N SER A 113 3.88 5.93 -26.11
CA SER A 113 3.84 4.68 -25.33
C SER A 113 5.04 4.58 -24.40
N LEU A 114 4.94 3.66 -23.43
CA LEU A 114 6.03 3.37 -22.50
C LEU A 114 7.26 2.80 -23.23
N GLU A 115 7.04 1.95 -24.23
CA GLU A 115 8.09 1.39 -25.09
C GLU A 115 8.79 2.49 -25.91
N ALA A 116 8.03 3.41 -26.50
CA ALA A 116 8.58 4.56 -27.23
C ALA A 116 9.39 5.47 -26.32
N LEU A 117 8.92 5.69 -25.07
CA LEU A 117 9.65 6.47 -24.06
C LEU A 117 11.00 5.81 -23.73
N LEU A 118 11.01 4.51 -23.47
CA LEU A 118 12.24 3.78 -23.16
C LEU A 118 13.23 3.72 -24.34
N ALA A 119 12.71 3.65 -25.58
CA ALA A 119 13.52 3.71 -26.80
C ALA A 119 14.10 5.11 -27.10
N SER A 120 13.66 6.13 -26.37
CA SER A 120 14.08 7.54 -26.57
C SER A 120 15.27 7.95 -25.70
N GLU A 121 15.97 7.01 -25.09
CA GLU A 121 17.19 7.28 -24.30
C GLU A 121 18.23 8.06 -25.12
N GLY A 122 18.75 9.12 -24.54
CA GLY A 122 19.70 10.02 -25.20
C GLY A 122 19.07 11.14 -26.05
N LYS A 123 17.76 11.05 -26.35
CA LYS A 123 17.04 12.03 -27.18
C LYS A 123 16.13 12.94 -26.36
N LEU A 124 15.65 12.51 -25.21
CA LEU A 124 14.71 13.28 -24.39
C LEU A 124 15.31 14.62 -23.93
N ARG A 125 16.62 14.67 -23.69
CA ARG A 125 17.32 15.88 -23.27
C ARG A 125 17.29 17.02 -24.33
N GLU A 126 16.92 16.71 -25.57
CA GLU A 126 16.76 17.68 -26.65
C GLU A 126 15.38 18.36 -26.60
N LEU A 127 14.44 17.79 -25.85
CA LEU A 127 13.10 18.35 -25.70
C LEU A 127 13.06 19.46 -24.65
N PRO A 128 12.20 20.49 -24.85
CA PRO A 128 12.04 21.58 -23.89
C PRO A 128 11.66 21.05 -22.49
N GLY A 129 12.37 21.51 -21.46
CA GLY A 129 12.10 21.12 -20.07
C GLY A 129 12.69 19.77 -19.65
N PHE A 130 13.48 19.12 -20.53
CA PHE A 130 14.27 17.95 -20.19
C PHE A 130 15.77 18.26 -20.25
N GLY A 131 16.51 17.77 -19.27
CA GLY A 131 17.96 17.80 -19.23
C GLY A 131 18.47 16.40 -18.89
N ALA A 132 19.78 16.16 -18.93
CA ALA A 132 20.38 14.85 -18.71
C ALA A 132 19.93 14.17 -17.39
N LYS A 133 19.82 14.93 -16.29
CA LYS A 133 19.34 14.41 -15.00
C LYS A 133 17.85 14.06 -15.01
N SER A 134 17.02 14.90 -15.63
CA SER A 134 15.57 14.64 -15.73
C SER A 134 15.27 13.49 -16.68
N GLU A 135 16.04 13.33 -17.75
CA GLU A 135 15.95 12.17 -18.66
C GLU A 135 16.28 10.87 -17.91
N ALA A 136 17.41 10.81 -17.20
CA ALA A 136 17.81 9.62 -16.46
C ALA A 136 16.75 9.19 -15.44
N ARG A 137 16.21 10.15 -14.66
CA ARG A 137 15.14 9.88 -13.69
C ARG A 137 13.84 9.40 -14.35
N LEU A 138 13.49 10.01 -15.47
CA LEU A 138 12.28 9.63 -16.20
C LEU A 138 12.38 8.23 -16.77
N LEU A 139 13.53 7.85 -17.34
CA LEU A 139 13.76 6.51 -17.86
C LEU A 139 13.81 5.46 -16.75
N GLU A 140 14.34 5.79 -15.58
CA GLU A 140 14.27 4.92 -14.40
C GLU A 140 12.82 4.69 -13.96
N ALA A 141 12.03 5.75 -13.87
CA ALA A 141 10.61 5.67 -13.55
C ALA A 141 9.82 4.88 -14.62
N ALA A 142 10.17 5.02 -15.90
CA ALA A 142 9.59 4.27 -17.00
C ALA A 142 9.91 2.77 -16.93
N ARG A 143 11.15 2.40 -16.60
CA ARG A 143 11.54 1.00 -16.37
C ARG A 143 10.77 0.40 -15.19
N PHE A 144 10.62 1.15 -14.12
CA PHE A 144 9.82 0.73 -12.97
C PHE A 144 8.34 0.52 -13.34
N ALA A 145 7.73 1.46 -14.08
CA ALA A 145 6.36 1.33 -14.58
C ALA A 145 6.20 0.10 -15.49
N GLN A 146 7.18 -0.18 -16.36
CA GLN A 146 7.18 -1.37 -17.22
C GLN A 146 7.22 -2.67 -16.41
N GLN A 147 8.05 -2.73 -15.37
CA GLN A 147 8.13 -3.90 -14.49
C GLN A 147 6.84 -4.10 -13.67
N SER A 148 6.16 -3.01 -13.36
CA SER A 148 4.92 -3.01 -12.57
C SER A 148 3.68 -3.37 -13.39
N ARG A 149 3.70 -3.23 -14.72
CA ARG A 149 2.57 -3.35 -15.65
C ARG A 149 1.80 -4.68 -15.57
N SER A 150 2.50 -5.78 -15.25
CA SER A 150 1.90 -7.12 -15.14
C SER A 150 1.77 -7.59 -13.69
N ARG A 151 1.78 -6.66 -12.75
CA ARG A 151 1.70 -6.96 -11.33
C ARG A 151 0.47 -6.28 -10.71
N PHE A 152 -0.08 -6.90 -9.68
CA PHE A 152 -1.24 -6.45 -8.93
C PHE A 152 -0.90 -6.41 -7.45
N LEU A 153 -1.53 -5.52 -6.69
CA LEU A 153 -1.38 -5.51 -5.23
C LEU A 153 -1.96 -6.79 -4.63
N LEU A 154 -1.32 -7.29 -3.58
CA LEU A 154 -1.80 -8.46 -2.86
C LEU A 154 -3.26 -8.30 -2.39
N ALA A 155 -3.59 -7.14 -1.82
CA ALA A 155 -4.93 -6.87 -1.29
C ALA A 155 -6.00 -6.90 -2.41
N GLU A 156 -5.73 -6.26 -3.55
CA GLU A 156 -6.64 -6.27 -4.72
C GLU A 156 -6.86 -7.69 -5.24
N ALA A 157 -5.77 -8.44 -5.42
CA ALA A 157 -5.85 -9.81 -5.90
C ALA A 157 -6.56 -10.77 -4.94
N LEU A 158 -6.47 -10.54 -3.61
CA LEU A 158 -7.20 -11.33 -2.62
C LEU A 158 -8.70 -11.07 -2.67
N VAL A 159 -9.13 -9.81 -2.83
CA VAL A 159 -10.56 -9.47 -2.99
C VAL A 159 -11.13 -10.13 -4.23
N ALA A 160 -10.46 -10.02 -5.37
CA ALA A 160 -10.87 -10.68 -6.60
C ALA A 160 -10.89 -12.22 -6.48
N ALA A 161 -9.91 -12.80 -5.78
CA ALA A 161 -9.85 -14.24 -5.55
C ALA A 161 -10.96 -14.75 -4.64
N GLN A 162 -11.38 -13.96 -3.64
CA GLN A 162 -12.49 -14.32 -2.75
C GLN A 162 -13.80 -14.49 -3.51
N SER A 163 -14.10 -13.63 -4.48
CA SER A 163 -15.32 -13.78 -5.30
C SER A 163 -15.34 -15.11 -6.04
N ILE A 164 -14.21 -15.51 -6.64
CA ILE A 164 -14.08 -16.80 -7.34
C ILE A 164 -14.19 -17.99 -6.40
N LEU A 165 -13.61 -17.89 -5.19
CA LEU A 165 -13.72 -18.97 -4.21
C LEU A 165 -15.16 -19.16 -3.72
N LEU A 166 -15.92 -18.07 -3.56
CA LEU A 166 -17.34 -18.14 -3.21
C LEU A 166 -18.17 -18.82 -4.31
N ASP A 167 -17.96 -18.45 -5.59
CA ASP A 167 -18.64 -19.07 -6.71
C ASP A 167 -18.38 -20.60 -6.79
N LEU A 168 -17.13 -21.02 -6.52
CA LEU A 168 -16.75 -22.44 -6.44
C LEU A 168 -17.39 -23.16 -5.26
N GLU A 169 -17.44 -22.50 -4.09
CA GLU A 169 -18.04 -23.04 -2.87
C GLU A 169 -19.55 -23.26 -3.02
N GLU A 170 -20.27 -22.33 -3.67
CA GLU A 170 -21.70 -22.46 -3.98
C GLU A 170 -21.99 -23.72 -4.81
N ARG A 171 -21.06 -24.12 -5.67
CA ARG A 171 -21.11 -25.35 -6.46
C ARG A 171 -20.51 -26.57 -5.73
N LYS A 172 -20.11 -26.42 -4.47
CA LYS A 172 -19.49 -27.47 -3.62
C LYS A 172 -18.19 -28.02 -4.21
N LEU A 173 -17.47 -27.22 -4.98
CA LEU A 173 -16.14 -27.56 -5.47
C LEU A 173 -15.09 -27.19 -4.43
N LYS A 174 -14.26 -28.16 -4.06
CA LYS A 174 -13.12 -27.92 -3.15
C LYS A 174 -12.07 -27.12 -3.93
N ALA A 175 -11.74 -25.93 -3.44
CA ALA A 175 -10.76 -25.03 -4.04
C ALA A 175 -9.83 -24.46 -2.98
N ALA A 176 -8.59 -24.14 -3.37
CA ALA A 176 -7.63 -23.47 -2.53
C ALA A 176 -6.78 -22.49 -3.33
N LEU A 177 -6.47 -21.33 -2.72
CA LEU A 177 -5.47 -20.43 -3.23
C LEU A 177 -4.13 -21.12 -3.36
N ALA A 178 -3.34 -20.70 -4.36
CA ALA A 178 -1.99 -21.17 -4.59
C ALA A 178 -1.06 -20.01 -4.99
N GLY A 179 0.13 -20.31 -5.40
CA GLY A 179 1.07 -19.34 -5.95
C GLY A 179 1.54 -18.27 -4.96
N SER A 180 2.00 -17.18 -5.54
CA SER A 180 2.50 -16.02 -4.78
C SER A 180 1.41 -15.34 -3.95
N LEU A 181 0.16 -15.42 -4.39
CA LEU A 181 -0.99 -14.88 -3.65
C LEU A 181 -1.17 -15.59 -2.31
N ARG A 182 -1.14 -16.93 -2.30
CA ARG A 182 -1.24 -17.71 -1.06
C ARG A 182 -0.02 -17.54 -0.15
N ARG A 183 1.16 -17.31 -0.73
CA ARG A 183 2.37 -17.01 0.04
C ARG A 183 2.39 -15.60 0.61
N GLY A 184 1.48 -14.72 0.18
CA GLY A 184 1.42 -13.33 0.62
C GLY A 184 2.62 -12.52 0.15
N LEU A 185 2.96 -12.58 -1.14
CA LEU A 185 3.89 -11.61 -1.71
C LEU A 185 3.20 -10.27 -1.90
N GLU A 186 3.92 -9.17 -1.69
CA GLU A 186 3.40 -7.80 -1.67
C GLU A 186 2.70 -7.43 -2.97
N THR A 187 3.18 -8.00 -4.08
CA THR A 187 2.55 -7.92 -5.39
C THR A 187 2.55 -9.29 -6.06
N VAL A 188 1.55 -9.55 -6.89
CA VAL A 188 1.36 -10.84 -7.56
C VAL A 188 1.18 -10.66 -9.07
N GLY A 189 1.50 -11.68 -9.84
CA GLY A 189 1.29 -11.69 -11.29
C GLY A 189 -0.10 -12.20 -11.71
N GLY A 190 -0.89 -12.71 -10.77
CA GLY A 190 -2.22 -13.28 -11.01
C GLY A 190 -2.71 -14.11 -9.85
N ILE A 191 -3.88 -14.67 -10.01
CA ILE A 191 -4.57 -15.56 -9.08
C ILE A 191 -4.34 -17.00 -9.51
N ASP A 192 -3.70 -17.80 -8.68
CA ASP A 192 -3.54 -19.24 -8.86
C ASP A 192 -4.47 -19.99 -7.90
N LEU A 193 -5.20 -20.96 -8.43
CA LEU A 193 -6.06 -21.87 -7.65
C LEU A 193 -5.73 -23.32 -7.97
N VAL A 194 -5.92 -24.19 -6.98
CA VAL A 194 -6.05 -25.63 -7.20
C VAL A 194 -7.49 -25.99 -6.89
N VAL A 195 -8.18 -26.66 -7.83
CA VAL A 195 -9.60 -27.01 -7.72
C VAL A 195 -9.78 -28.50 -7.97
N LEU A 196 -10.52 -29.14 -7.08
CA LEU A 196 -10.93 -30.53 -7.21
C LEU A 196 -12.23 -30.60 -8.00
N GLY A 197 -12.15 -30.98 -9.26
CA GLY A 197 -13.31 -31.07 -10.15
C GLY A 197 -12.91 -31.21 -11.62
N SER A 198 -13.91 -31.47 -12.45
CA SER A 198 -13.74 -31.53 -13.91
C SER A 198 -13.70 -30.12 -14.53
N PRO A 199 -13.14 -29.99 -15.74
CA PRO A 199 -13.17 -28.71 -16.48
C PRO A 199 -14.59 -28.16 -16.68
N GLU A 200 -15.57 -29.06 -16.90
CA GLU A 200 -16.96 -28.71 -17.14
C GLU A 200 -17.60 -28.10 -15.88
N GLU A 201 -17.43 -28.76 -14.72
CA GLU A 201 -17.95 -28.26 -13.45
C GLU A 201 -17.39 -26.89 -13.09
N VAL A 202 -16.08 -26.68 -13.27
CA VAL A 202 -15.43 -25.40 -12.99
C VAL A 202 -15.89 -24.31 -13.96
N ARG A 203 -16.08 -24.63 -15.24
CA ARG A 203 -16.64 -23.66 -16.22
C ARG A 203 -18.09 -23.32 -15.94
N GLU A 204 -18.88 -24.28 -15.48
CA GLU A 204 -20.26 -24.01 -15.07
C GLU A 204 -20.31 -23.08 -13.84
N ALA A 205 -19.37 -23.24 -12.90
CA ALA A 205 -19.28 -22.37 -11.73
C ALA A 205 -18.82 -20.96 -12.07
N LEU A 206 -17.79 -20.83 -12.90
CA LEU A 206 -17.08 -19.55 -13.10
C LEU A 206 -17.44 -18.82 -14.40
N GLY A 207 -18.17 -19.47 -15.32
CA GLY A 207 -18.71 -18.85 -16.53
C GLY A 207 -17.71 -18.02 -17.32
N LYS A 208 -17.97 -16.72 -17.42
CA LYS A 208 -17.16 -15.75 -18.20
C LYS A 208 -15.69 -15.60 -17.75
N HIS A 209 -15.39 -16.00 -16.53
CA HIS A 209 -14.03 -15.86 -15.97
C HIS A 209 -13.05 -16.88 -16.55
N VAL A 210 -13.53 -17.98 -17.15
CA VAL A 210 -12.70 -19.00 -17.81
C VAL A 210 -12.72 -18.82 -19.31
N LYS A 211 -11.55 -18.53 -19.91
CA LYS A 211 -11.41 -18.21 -21.34
C LYS A 211 -10.77 -19.33 -22.17
N ALA A 212 -9.85 -20.09 -21.58
CA ALA A 212 -9.07 -21.12 -22.28
C ALA A 212 -8.80 -22.34 -21.40
N GLN A 213 -8.43 -23.46 -22.04
CA GLN A 213 -8.00 -24.69 -21.39
C GLN A 213 -6.76 -25.25 -22.07
N GLU A 214 -5.78 -25.63 -21.27
CA GLU A 214 -4.54 -26.28 -21.68
C GLU A 214 -4.19 -27.38 -20.67
N GLU A 215 -4.05 -28.63 -21.12
CA GLU A 215 -3.51 -29.78 -20.33
C GLU A 215 -3.77 -29.76 -18.81
N GLY A 216 -5.06 -29.80 -18.39
CA GLY A 216 -5.43 -29.82 -16.96
C GLY A 216 -5.39 -28.45 -16.27
N VAL A 217 -5.19 -27.38 -17.00
CA VAL A 217 -5.19 -26.00 -16.50
C VAL A 217 -6.23 -25.17 -17.22
N LEU A 218 -7.09 -24.49 -16.48
CA LEU A 218 -7.98 -23.47 -17.01
C LEU A 218 -7.35 -22.08 -16.81
N ARG A 219 -7.49 -21.23 -17.82
CA ARG A 219 -6.98 -19.86 -17.81
C ARG A 219 -8.10 -18.86 -18.04
N GLY A 220 -7.98 -17.71 -17.42
CA GLY A 220 -8.95 -16.64 -17.56
C GLY A 220 -8.52 -15.36 -16.88
N GLU A 221 -9.48 -14.59 -16.46
CA GLU A 221 -9.25 -13.34 -15.72
C GLU A 221 -10.42 -12.98 -14.81
N VAL A 222 -10.12 -12.22 -13.76
CA VAL A 222 -11.09 -11.63 -12.84
C VAL A 222 -10.69 -10.18 -12.63
N GLU A 223 -11.57 -9.24 -12.95
CA GLU A 223 -11.29 -7.79 -12.81
C GLU A 223 -9.95 -7.37 -13.45
N GLY A 224 -9.61 -7.97 -14.59
CA GLY A 224 -8.35 -7.72 -15.30
C GLY A 224 -7.13 -8.46 -14.71
N ILE A 225 -7.28 -9.19 -13.60
CA ILE A 225 -6.22 -9.98 -12.98
C ILE A 225 -6.20 -11.38 -13.61
N PRO A 226 -5.07 -11.85 -14.16
CA PRO A 226 -4.98 -13.19 -14.75
C PRO A 226 -5.34 -14.29 -13.73
N LEU A 227 -6.18 -15.23 -14.15
CA LEU A 227 -6.61 -16.38 -13.38
C LEU A 227 -6.04 -17.67 -13.97
N ARG A 228 -5.42 -18.50 -13.13
CA ARG A 228 -4.95 -19.84 -13.47
C ARG A 228 -5.51 -20.85 -12.49
N ILE A 229 -6.24 -21.84 -12.99
CA ILE A 229 -6.86 -22.91 -12.20
C ILE A 229 -6.23 -24.24 -12.58
N ILE A 230 -5.57 -24.88 -11.64
CA ILE A 230 -5.00 -26.22 -11.77
C ILE A 230 -6.06 -27.21 -11.32
N LEU A 231 -6.50 -28.06 -12.24
CA LEU A 231 -7.47 -29.11 -11.95
C LEU A 231 -6.79 -30.28 -11.25
N ALA A 232 -7.37 -30.72 -10.15
CA ALA A 232 -6.88 -31.82 -9.34
C ALA A 232 -7.87 -32.98 -9.33
N GLU A 233 -7.34 -34.17 -9.19
CA GLU A 233 -8.10 -35.36 -8.82
C GLU A 233 -7.93 -35.65 -7.31
N PRO A 234 -8.84 -36.42 -6.68
CA PRO A 234 -8.81 -36.63 -5.21
C PRO A 234 -7.45 -37.06 -4.65
N PRO A 235 -6.69 -38.01 -5.26
CA PRO A 235 -5.43 -38.46 -4.65
C PRO A 235 -4.29 -37.42 -4.75
N THR A 236 -4.41 -36.39 -5.62
CA THR A 236 -3.31 -35.48 -5.95
C THR A 236 -3.54 -34.03 -5.55
N PHE A 237 -4.68 -33.69 -4.96
CA PHE A 237 -5.03 -32.33 -4.60
C PHE A 237 -3.96 -31.67 -3.69
N GLY A 238 -3.58 -32.35 -2.59
CA GLY A 238 -2.54 -31.87 -1.68
C GLY A 238 -1.18 -31.73 -2.36
N THR A 239 -0.81 -32.70 -3.19
CA THR A 239 0.45 -32.66 -3.96
C THR A 239 0.52 -31.45 -4.89
N LEU A 240 -0.54 -31.21 -5.66
CA LEU A 240 -0.64 -30.07 -6.58
C LEU A 240 -0.65 -28.75 -5.80
N LEU A 241 -1.32 -28.72 -4.66
CA LEU A 241 -1.37 -27.53 -3.81
C LEU A 241 0.00 -27.19 -3.22
N VAL A 242 0.77 -28.17 -2.72
CA VAL A 242 2.15 -27.94 -2.28
C VAL A 242 3.02 -27.43 -3.42
N ARG A 243 2.93 -28.07 -4.60
CA ARG A 243 3.70 -27.71 -5.79
C ARG A 243 3.36 -26.31 -6.31
N ALA A 244 2.08 -25.98 -6.40
CA ALA A 244 1.61 -24.72 -6.91
C ALA A 244 1.80 -23.56 -5.93
N THR A 245 1.82 -23.84 -4.61
CA THR A 245 2.01 -22.82 -3.58
C THR A 245 3.47 -22.47 -3.35
N GLY A 246 4.36 -23.46 -3.23
CA GLY A 246 5.77 -23.23 -2.89
C GLY A 246 6.50 -22.40 -3.97
N SER A 247 7.48 -21.59 -3.54
CA SER A 247 8.44 -21.03 -4.48
C SER A 247 9.19 -22.16 -5.20
N GLN A 248 9.75 -21.87 -6.38
CA GLN A 248 10.53 -22.87 -7.13
C GLN A 248 11.65 -23.48 -6.26
N ALA A 249 12.38 -22.64 -5.53
CA ALA A 249 13.46 -23.08 -4.65
C ALA A 249 12.93 -23.97 -3.51
N PHE A 250 11.78 -23.63 -2.92
CA PHE A 250 11.17 -24.43 -1.87
C PHE A 250 10.74 -25.82 -2.39
N VAL A 251 10.06 -25.88 -3.54
CA VAL A 251 9.64 -27.16 -4.14
C VAL A 251 10.85 -28.02 -4.52
N GLN A 252 11.88 -27.42 -5.08
CA GLN A 252 13.16 -28.11 -5.38
C GLN A 252 13.81 -28.65 -4.11
N HIS A 253 13.78 -27.89 -3.00
CA HIS A 253 14.31 -28.32 -1.71
C HIS A 253 13.54 -29.51 -1.12
N LEU A 254 12.22 -29.61 -1.37
CA LEU A 254 11.42 -30.77 -0.96
C LEU A 254 11.80 -32.04 -1.74
N GLY A 255 12.23 -31.91 -2.99
CA GLY A 255 12.46 -33.02 -3.91
C GLY A 255 11.18 -33.56 -4.56
N PRO A 256 11.17 -34.83 -5.01
CA PRO A 256 10.00 -35.46 -5.59
C PRO A 256 8.84 -35.50 -4.57
N LEU A 257 7.69 -34.93 -4.96
CA LEU A 257 6.50 -34.89 -4.09
C LEU A 257 5.72 -36.21 -4.21
N PRO A 258 5.38 -36.87 -3.08
CA PRO A 258 4.47 -38.01 -3.06
C PRO A 258 3.03 -37.58 -3.35
N GLU A 259 2.16 -38.54 -3.69
CA GLU A 259 0.73 -38.29 -3.76
C GLU A 259 0.17 -38.03 -2.35
N GLY A 260 -0.77 -37.09 -2.27
CA GLY A 260 -1.50 -36.75 -1.04
C GLY A 260 -2.77 -36.00 -1.35
N ARG A 261 -3.83 -36.29 -0.64
CA ARG A 261 -5.14 -35.63 -0.73
C ARG A 261 -5.13 -34.25 -0.07
N GLU A 262 -4.32 -34.14 1.00
CA GLU A 262 -4.09 -32.90 1.74
C GLU A 262 -2.58 -32.61 1.80
N GLU A 263 -2.22 -31.36 2.03
CA GLU A 263 -0.80 -30.97 2.12
C GLU A 263 -0.06 -31.70 3.24
N GLU A 264 -0.76 -31.89 4.39
CA GLU A 264 -0.22 -32.57 5.56
C GLU A 264 0.22 -34.01 5.23
N GLU A 265 -0.55 -34.74 4.43
CA GLU A 265 -0.20 -36.11 3.98
C GLU A 265 1.09 -36.10 3.15
N VAL A 266 1.27 -35.05 2.29
CA VAL A 266 2.48 -34.92 1.48
C VAL A 266 3.71 -34.69 2.37
N PHE A 267 3.61 -33.78 3.36
CA PHE A 267 4.70 -33.51 4.30
C PHE A 267 5.00 -34.69 5.21
N GLU A 268 3.97 -35.43 5.67
CA GLU A 268 4.13 -36.64 6.46
C GLU A 268 4.87 -37.74 5.68
N ALA A 269 4.48 -37.97 4.43
CA ALA A 269 5.15 -38.94 3.57
C ALA A 269 6.63 -38.54 3.27
N LEU A 270 6.93 -37.24 3.21
CA LEU A 270 8.30 -36.72 3.13
C LEU A 270 9.06 -36.80 4.46
N ARG A 271 8.39 -37.18 5.56
CA ARG A 271 8.92 -37.15 6.95
C ARG A 271 9.44 -35.75 7.33
N ARG A 272 8.72 -34.71 6.95
CA ARG A 272 9.01 -33.31 7.25
C ARG A 272 7.83 -32.67 7.96
N PRO A 273 8.07 -31.68 8.85
CA PRO A 273 6.99 -30.90 9.43
C PRO A 273 6.27 -30.11 8.33
N TRP A 274 4.96 -29.90 8.50
CA TRP A 274 4.21 -29.01 7.62
C TRP A 274 4.74 -27.57 7.73
N VAL A 275 4.91 -26.94 6.57
CA VAL A 275 5.41 -25.56 6.47
C VAL A 275 4.26 -24.65 6.01
N PRO A 276 3.95 -23.59 6.76
CA PRO A 276 2.88 -22.67 6.35
C PRO A 276 3.18 -22.00 5.01
N PRO A 277 2.16 -21.69 4.20
CA PRO A 277 2.35 -21.12 2.86
C PRO A 277 3.25 -19.88 2.83
N PHE A 278 3.07 -18.95 3.76
CA PHE A 278 3.88 -17.71 3.82
C PHE A 278 5.37 -17.95 4.11
N TRP A 279 5.73 -19.14 4.59
CA TRP A 279 7.10 -19.54 4.90
C TRP A 279 7.79 -20.33 3.76
N ARG A 280 7.09 -20.53 2.62
CA ARG A 280 7.58 -21.32 1.49
C ARG A 280 8.36 -20.46 0.46
N GLU A 281 9.15 -19.50 0.95
CA GLU A 281 10.01 -18.63 0.15
C GLU A 281 11.47 -19.06 0.20
N PRO A 282 12.32 -18.65 -0.77
CA PRO A 282 13.74 -18.99 -0.77
C PRO A 282 14.46 -18.51 0.50
N GLU A 283 14.10 -17.35 1.01
CA GLU A 283 14.69 -16.72 2.18
C GLU A 283 14.47 -17.50 3.48
N HIS A 284 13.47 -18.36 3.50
CA HIS A 284 13.11 -19.15 4.68
C HIS A 284 13.70 -20.57 4.71
N LEU A 285 14.44 -20.97 3.65
CA LEU A 285 15.03 -22.31 3.57
C LEU A 285 15.98 -22.56 4.75
N GLY A 286 15.76 -23.64 5.47
CA GLY A 286 16.55 -23.99 6.66
C GLY A 286 16.14 -23.27 7.95
N LEU A 287 15.17 -22.37 7.90
CA LEU A 287 14.62 -21.67 9.07
C LEU A 287 13.33 -22.34 9.55
N GLN A 288 13.05 -22.19 10.85
CA GLN A 288 11.79 -22.63 11.43
C GLN A 288 10.76 -21.48 11.40
N PRO A 289 9.48 -21.75 11.11
CA PRO A 289 8.43 -20.74 11.23
C PRO A 289 8.35 -20.20 12.67
N PRO A 290 8.07 -18.90 12.86
CA PRO A 290 7.89 -18.33 14.19
C PRO A 290 6.61 -18.82 14.84
N ALA A 291 6.49 -18.60 16.16
CA ALA A 291 5.22 -18.75 16.84
C ALA A 291 4.17 -17.76 16.27
N PRO A 292 2.89 -18.14 16.19
CA PRO A 292 1.85 -17.22 15.71
C PRO A 292 1.76 -15.95 16.57
N LEU A 293 1.68 -14.81 15.91
CA LEU A 293 1.37 -13.52 16.53
C LEU A 293 -0.14 -13.30 16.48
N ALA A 294 -0.73 -12.82 17.56
CA ALA A 294 -2.17 -12.61 17.65
C ALA A 294 -2.51 -11.14 17.89
N ARG A 295 -3.46 -10.60 17.14
CA ARG A 295 -3.94 -9.22 17.25
C ARG A 295 -4.38 -8.86 18.67
N ASN A 296 -5.10 -9.75 19.33
CA ASN A 296 -5.62 -9.53 20.69
C ASN A 296 -4.53 -9.45 21.78
N GLN A 297 -3.28 -9.71 21.44
CA GLN A 297 -2.12 -9.53 22.34
C GLN A 297 -1.43 -8.17 22.19
N LEU A 298 -1.78 -7.39 21.16
CA LEU A 298 -1.27 -6.06 20.96
C LEU A 298 -1.77 -5.14 22.05
N LYS A 299 -0.86 -4.34 22.63
CA LYS A 299 -1.16 -3.37 23.68
C LYS A 299 -1.29 -1.95 23.14
N GLY A 300 -0.52 -1.62 22.10
CA GLY A 300 -0.47 -0.30 21.51
C GLY A 300 -0.87 -0.27 20.06
N LEU A 301 -1.70 0.71 19.68
CA LEU A 301 -1.93 1.12 18.30
C LEU A 301 -0.92 2.22 17.99
N ILE A 302 -0.14 2.06 16.93
CA ILE A 302 0.95 2.98 16.58
C ILE A 302 0.75 3.47 15.15
N HIS A 303 1.02 4.77 14.91
CA HIS A 303 0.96 5.45 13.63
C HIS A 303 -0.46 5.51 13.05
N CYS A 304 -1.19 6.55 13.44
CA CYS A 304 -2.50 6.91 12.87
C CYS A 304 -2.68 8.43 12.87
N HIS A 305 -3.52 8.90 11.94
CA HIS A 305 -3.76 10.30 11.66
C HIS A 305 -5.19 10.70 12.01
N SER A 306 -5.35 11.89 12.57
CA SER A 306 -6.65 12.46 12.91
C SER A 306 -7.01 13.63 11.98
N THR A 307 -8.18 14.23 12.21
CA THR A 307 -8.59 15.47 11.53
C THR A 307 -7.72 16.68 11.90
N TYR A 308 -6.71 16.53 12.73
CA TYR A 308 -5.70 17.57 12.96
C TYR A 308 -4.77 17.72 11.76
N SER A 309 -4.49 16.63 11.01
CA SER A 309 -3.79 16.67 9.72
C SER A 309 -4.71 16.21 8.58
N ASP A 310 -4.42 15.11 7.93
CA ASP A 310 -5.15 14.60 6.76
C ASP A 310 -6.01 13.36 7.04
N GLY A 311 -6.07 12.92 8.30
CA GLY A 311 -7.02 11.89 8.69
C GLY A 311 -8.48 12.38 8.60
N THR A 312 -9.39 11.46 8.37
CA THR A 312 -10.83 11.76 8.24
C THR A 312 -11.61 11.58 9.54
N THR A 313 -10.97 11.04 10.59
CA THR A 313 -11.61 10.71 11.86
C THR A 313 -11.10 11.63 12.98
N PRO A 314 -11.99 12.23 13.80
CA PRO A 314 -11.59 13.00 14.96
C PRO A 314 -10.80 12.17 15.98
N LEU A 315 -9.84 12.80 16.66
CA LEU A 315 -8.96 12.15 17.64
C LEU A 315 -9.75 11.34 18.70
N ARG A 316 -10.85 11.89 19.20
CA ARG A 316 -11.70 11.20 20.17
C ARG A 316 -12.28 9.91 19.65
N GLU A 317 -12.74 9.89 18.40
CA GLU A 317 -13.34 8.71 17.78
C GLU A 317 -12.29 7.63 17.50
N LEU A 318 -11.08 8.02 17.06
CA LEU A 318 -9.94 7.11 16.92
C LEU A 318 -9.58 6.47 18.27
N ALA A 319 -9.53 7.26 19.34
CA ALA A 319 -9.21 6.76 20.68
C ALA A 319 -10.27 5.76 21.19
N LEU A 320 -11.54 6.05 20.96
CA LEU A 320 -12.64 5.14 21.30
C LEU A 320 -12.59 3.85 20.49
N ALA A 321 -12.29 3.92 19.20
CA ALA A 321 -12.13 2.74 18.36
C ALA A 321 -10.95 1.88 18.82
N ALA A 322 -9.81 2.48 19.13
CA ALA A 322 -8.66 1.78 19.68
C ALA A 322 -8.98 1.07 21.00
N LEU A 323 -9.66 1.77 21.91
CA LEU A 323 -10.12 1.21 23.19
C LEU A 323 -11.09 0.02 22.97
N GLN A 324 -12.06 0.15 22.06
CA GLN A 324 -13.01 -0.91 21.73
C GLN A 324 -12.33 -2.14 21.11
N GLN A 325 -11.26 -1.95 20.35
CA GLN A 325 -10.45 -3.02 19.80
C GLN A 325 -9.51 -3.68 20.82
N GLY A 326 -9.50 -3.20 22.09
CA GLY A 326 -8.77 -3.82 23.18
C GLY A 326 -7.34 -3.30 23.38
N TYR A 327 -6.93 -2.22 22.69
CA TYR A 327 -5.64 -1.58 22.93
C TYR A 327 -5.60 -0.90 24.31
N SER A 328 -4.45 -0.89 24.94
CA SER A 328 -4.21 -0.21 26.22
C SER A 328 -3.78 1.23 26.01
N TYR A 329 -3.18 1.53 24.87
CA TYR A 329 -2.75 2.86 24.47
C TYR A 329 -2.71 3.03 22.95
N MET A 330 -2.68 4.28 22.50
CA MET A 330 -2.40 4.63 21.11
C MET A 330 -1.35 5.73 21.01
N VAL A 331 -0.60 5.75 19.93
CA VAL A 331 0.31 6.83 19.54
C VAL A 331 -0.33 7.55 18.36
N ILE A 332 -0.85 8.76 18.59
CA ILE A 332 -1.29 9.64 17.50
C ILE A 332 -0.07 10.23 16.81
N SER A 333 -0.07 10.31 15.48
CA SER A 333 1.11 10.71 14.71
C SER A 333 0.74 11.57 13.50
N ASP A 334 -0.08 12.59 13.74
CA ASP A 334 -0.40 13.58 12.72
C ASP A 334 0.87 14.20 12.11
N HIS A 335 0.78 14.68 10.86
CA HIS A 335 1.92 15.19 10.11
C HIS A 335 2.50 16.48 10.69
N SER A 336 3.82 16.62 10.61
CA SER A 336 4.53 17.84 11.03
C SER A 336 4.38 19.00 10.04
N GLN A 337 4.75 20.21 10.46
CA GLN A 337 4.42 21.47 9.82
C GLN A 337 4.85 21.59 8.34
N THR A 338 5.95 20.98 7.92
CA THR A 338 6.41 21.06 6.52
C THR A 338 5.59 20.20 5.56
N ALA A 339 4.79 19.27 6.07
CA ALA A 339 3.84 18.49 5.28
C ALA A 339 2.58 19.30 4.93
N ALA A 340 2.75 20.44 4.28
CA ALA A 340 1.65 21.35 3.93
C ALA A 340 0.56 20.69 3.06
N TYR A 341 0.92 19.69 2.26
CA TYR A 341 0.01 18.89 1.44
C TYR A 341 -0.95 18.04 2.27
N ALA A 342 -0.54 17.67 3.48
CA ALA A 342 -1.29 16.84 4.43
C ALA A 342 -1.84 17.66 5.62
N GLY A 343 -1.84 18.99 5.55
CA GLY A 343 -2.32 19.84 6.63
C GLY A 343 -1.43 19.81 7.89
N GLY A 344 -0.13 19.64 7.72
CA GLY A 344 0.83 19.49 8.83
C GLY A 344 0.71 20.52 9.94
N LEU A 345 0.86 20.08 11.19
CA LEU A 345 0.51 20.84 12.40
C LEU A 345 1.44 22.02 12.66
N SER A 346 0.87 23.21 12.78
CA SER A 346 1.56 24.37 13.34
C SER A 346 1.76 24.22 14.86
N LEU A 347 2.58 25.07 15.46
CA LEU A 347 2.76 25.09 16.92
C LEU A 347 1.44 25.36 17.67
N SER A 348 0.54 26.15 17.08
CA SER A 348 -0.79 26.41 17.66
C SER A 348 -1.69 25.17 17.57
N ASP A 349 -1.60 24.40 16.48
CA ASP A 349 -2.35 23.15 16.33
C ASP A 349 -1.87 22.10 17.32
N LEU A 350 -0.55 21.94 17.48
CA LEU A 350 0.02 21.07 18.50
C LEU A 350 -0.50 21.39 19.90
N GLN A 351 -0.56 22.68 20.28
CA GLN A 351 -1.08 23.08 21.58
C GLN A 351 -2.56 22.75 21.75
N ARG A 352 -3.37 22.84 20.70
CA ARG A 352 -4.79 22.44 20.72
C ARG A 352 -4.91 20.92 20.87
N GLN A 353 -4.19 20.17 20.08
CA GLN A 353 -4.19 18.71 20.11
C GLN A 353 -3.73 18.18 21.47
N TRP A 354 -2.65 18.70 22.04
CA TRP A 354 -2.16 18.26 23.34
C TRP A 354 -3.14 18.51 24.47
N ARG A 355 -3.88 19.63 24.44
CA ARG A 355 -4.96 19.88 25.42
C ARG A 355 -6.10 18.89 25.29
N GLU A 356 -6.47 18.53 24.06
CA GLU A 356 -7.47 17.50 23.81
C GLU A 356 -6.98 16.11 24.28
N ILE A 357 -5.74 15.74 23.97
CA ILE A 357 -5.11 14.51 24.46
C ILE A 357 -5.14 14.44 25.99
N GLU A 358 -4.78 15.52 26.68
CA GLU A 358 -4.79 15.58 28.15
C GLU A 358 -6.21 15.38 28.72
N ALA A 359 -7.21 16.00 28.11
CA ALA A 359 -8.61 15.82 28.51
C ALA A 359 -9.10 14.39 28.27
N LEU A 360 -8.82 13.83 27.09
CA LEU A 360 -9.19 12.46 26.75
C LEU A 360 -8.48 11.42 27.61
N ASN A 361 -7.23 11.66 27.98
CA ASN A 361 -6.49 10.79 28.90
C ASN A 361 -7.08 10.74 30.33
N VAL A 362 -7.80 11.77 30.74
CA VAL A 362 -8.58 11.75 32.00
C VAL A 362 -9.91 11.01 31.78
N GLU A 363 -10.60 11.26 30.67
CA GLU A 363 -11.92 10.68 30.37
C GLU A 363 -11.82 9.17 30.15
N LEU A 364 -10.81 8.72 29.39
CA LEU A 364 -10.69 7.33 28.91
C LEU A 364 -9.80 6.45 29.79
N ALA A 365 -9.33 6.95 30.95
CA ALA A 365 -8.47 6.17 31.83
C ALA A 365 -9.07 4.78 32.13
N PRO A 366 -8.27 3.67 32.14
CA PRO A 366 -6.81 3.62 32.08
C PRO A 366 -6.19 3.69 30.67
N PHE A 367 -7.00 3.75 29.59
CA PHE A 367 -6.49 3.91 28.23
C PHE A 367 -5.68 5.20 28.10
N ARG A 368 -4.61 5.18 27.31
CA ARG A 368 -3.70 6.31 27.18
C ARG A 368 -3.44 6.68 25.72
N ILE A 369 -3.59 7.96 25.40
CA ILE A 369 -3.13 8.53 24.13
C ILE A 369 -1.75 9.12 24.38
N LEU A 370 -0.74 8.66 23.67
CA LEU A 370 0.60 9.22 23.65
C LEU A 370 0.68 10.35 22.64
N LYS A 371 1.35 11.45 23.03
CA LYS A 371 1.64 12.58 22.15
C LYS A 371 2.72 12.16 21.15
N GLY A 372 2.30 11.79 19.95
CA GLY A 372 3.20 11.46 18.86
C GLY A 372 3.17 12.52 17.76
N ILE A 373 4.08 12.41 16.83
CA ILE A 373 4.16 13.21 15.61
C ILE A 373 4.87 12.40 14.53
N GLU A 374 4.35 12.42 13.31
CA GLU A 374 5.10 12.00 12.14
C GLU A 374 5.87 13.20 11.59
N SER A 375 7.13 13.28 12.00
CA SER A 375 8.04 14.34 11.60
C SER A 375 8.66 14.04 10.24
N GLU A 376 8.55 14.97 9.29
CA GLU A 376 9.36 14.90 8.09
C GLU A 376 10.85 14.89 8.46
N ILE A 377 11.62 14.00 7.87
CA ILE A 377 13.08 14.06 7.85
C ILE A 377 13.47 15.03 6.73
N LEU A 378 13.92 16.23 7.11
CA LEU A 378 14.25 17.28 6.16
C LEU A 378 15.43 16.89 5.25
N PRO A 379 15.65 17.58 4.12
CA PRO A 379 16.75 17.24 3.19
C PRO A 379 18.13 17.22 3.83
N ASP A 380 18.35 18.02 4.88
CA ASP A 380 19.59 18.07 5.63
C ASP A 380 19.68 17.00 6.75
N GLY A 381 18.64 16.15 6.89
CA GLY A 381 18.55 15.09 7.89
C GLY A 381 18.11 15.54 9.28
N SER A 382 17.72 16.81 9.47
CA SER A 382 17.07 17.26 10.71
C SER A 382 15.60 16.86 10.75
N LEU A 383 15.02 16.83 11.96
CA LEU A 383 13.58 16.70 12.16
C LEU A 383 12.91 18.06 12.05
N ASP A 384 11.62 18.07 11.73
CA ASP A 384 10.88 19.27 11.32
C ASP A 384 10.62 20.30 12.44
N TYR A 385 10.69 19.91 13.72
CA TYR A 385 10.54 20.81 14.84
C TYR A 385 11.86 21.07 15.58
N PRO A 386 12.00 22.24 16.24
CA PRO A 386 13.14 22.52 17.11
C PRO A 386 13.10 21.62 18.36
N GLU A 387 14.26 21.48 19.00
CA GLU A 387 14.46 20.60 20.15
C GLU A 387 13.47 20.86 21.30
N GLU A 388 13.15 22.11 21.58
CA GLU A 388 12.21 22.51 22.65
C GLU A 388 10.79 21.98 22.41
N ILE A 389 10.44 21.70 21.17
CA ILE A 389 9.17 21.08 20.79
C ILE A 389 9.29 19.57 20.78
N LEU A 390 10.38 19.03 20.20
CA LEU A 390 10.60 17.59 20.12
C LEU A 390 10.61 16.92 21.51
N THR A 391 11.17 17.59 22.54
CA THR A 391 11.19 17.10 23.93
C THR A 391 9.80 16.91 24.55
N ARG A 392 8.75 17.48 23.96
CA ARG A 392 7.38 17.43 24.50
C ARG A 392 6.55 16.29 23.96
N PHE A 393 7.04 15.59 22.94
CA PHE A 393 6.41 14.38 22.43
C PHE A 393 6.82 13.16 23.23
N ASP A 394 5.90 12.23 23.40
CA ASP A 394 6.18 10.90 23.95
C ASP A 394 6.89 10.02 22.90
N VAL A 395 6.47 10.13 21.62
CA VAL A 395 7.00 9.35 20.51
C VAL A 395 7.12 10.22 19.24
N VAL A 396 8.33 10.38 18.74
CA VAL A 396 8.60 11.02 17.44
C VAL A 396 8.86 9.93 16.41
N LEU A 397 8.03 9.91 15.37
CA LEU A 397 8.23 9.10 14.17
C LEU A 397 8.93 9.98 13.13
N GLY A 398 9.96 9.49 12.46
CA GLY A 398 10.61 10.19 11.36
C GLY A 398 10.30 9.49 10.04
N SER A 399 9.91 10.24 9.03
CA SER A 399 9.50 9.70 7.74
C SER A 399 10.07 10.47 6.55
N LEU A 400 10.12 9.80 5.40
CA LEU A 400 10.56 10.32 4.12
C LEU A 400 9.37 10.49 3.18
N HIS A 401 8.85 11.71 3.01
CA HIS A 401 7.80 12.00 2.02
C HIS A 401 8.32 12.79 0.83
N SER A 402 9.34 13.60 1.06
CA SER A 402 9.93 14.49 0.07
C SER A 402 11.36 14.08 -0.28
N HIS A 403 11.86 14.55 -1.43
CA HIS A 403 13.26 14.36 -1.84
C HIS A 403 13.71 12.88 -1.87
N LEU A 404 12.82 11.95 -2.22
CA LEU A 404 13.11 10.52 -2.28
C LEU A 404 14.12 10.15 -3.38
N GLN A 405 14.41 11.06 -4.29
CA GLN A 405 15.33 10.88 -5.42
C GLN A 405 16.67 11.59 -5.21
N LEU A 406 17.06 11.83 -3.96
CA LEU A 406 18.42 12.27 -3.67
C LEU A 406 19.44 11.19 -4.11
N PRO A 407 20.67 11.60 -4.47
CA PRO A 407 21.76 10.65 -4.71
C PRO A 407 21.92 9.69 -3.55
N PHE A 408 22.33 8.44 -3.84
CA PHE A 408 22.44 7.34 -2.88
C PHE A 408 23.16 7.74 -1.58
N GLU A 409 24.35 8.34 -1.67
CA GLU A 409 25.12 8.76 -0.49
C GLU A 409 24.45 9.90 0.27
N GLU A 410 23.87 10.88 -0.44
CA GLU A 410 23.16 12.01 0.19
C GLU A 410 21.92 11.51 0.94
N GLN A 411 21.18 10.58 0.34
CA GLN A 411 20.02 9.97 0.99
C GLN A 411 20.42 9.14 2.20
N THR A 412 21.52 8.40 2.11
CA THR A 412 22.08 7.63 3.23
C THR A 412 22.47 8.55 4.39
N GLU A 413 23.24 9.61 4.14
CA GLU A 413 23.68 10.55 5.18
C GLU A 413 22.50 11.33 5.79
N ARG A 414 21.48 11.67 4.98
CA ARG A 414 20.23 12.28 5.46
C ARG A 414 19.56 11.43 6.54
N VAL A 415 19.36 10.14 6.26
CA VAL A 415 18.70 9.23 7.20
C VAL A 415 19.59 8.90 8.40
N LEU A 416 20.92 8.72 8.19
CA LEU A 416 21.88 8.53 9.30
C LEU A 416 21.83 9.68 10.30
N LYS A 417 21.76 10.93 9.84
CA LYS A 417 21.68 12.08 10.70
C LYS A 417 20.37 12.09 11.51
N ALA A 418 19.24 11.70 10.88
CA ALA A 418 17.97 11.57 11.57
C ALA A 418 18.01 10.46 12.63
N LEU A 419 18.57 9.28 12.31
CA LEU A 419 18.69 8.16 13.25
C LEU A 419 19.52 8.51 14.49
N ARG A 420 20.48 9.42 14.39
CA ARG A 420 21.31 9.91 15.49
C ARG A 420 20.64 11.01 16.31
N ASN A 421 19.46 11.46 15.90
CA ASN A 421 18.69 12.42 16.67
C ASN A 421 18.09 11.72 17.92
N PRO A 422 18.38 12.20 19.16
CA PRO A 422 17.96 11.51 20.37
C PRO A 422 16.45 11.46 20.57
N TYR A 423 15.70 12.30 19.86
CA TYR A 423 14.24 12.36 19.96
C TYR A 423 13.55 11.39 19.00
N LEU A 424 14.22 10.91 17.94
CA LEU A 424 13.66 9.94 17.03
C LEU A 424 13.48 8.59 17.71
N LYS A 425 12.24 8.11 17.82
CA LYS A 425 11.92 6.82 18.42
C LYS A 425 11.59 5.75 17.37
N ILE A 426 10.94 6.13 16.28
CA ILE A 426 10.51 5.22 15.21
C ILE A 426 10.93 5.79 13.86
N LEU A 427 11.53 4.97 13.01
CA LEU A 427 11.71 5.26 11.60
C LEU A 427 10.49 4.71 10.85
N ALA A 428 9.56 5.59 10.47
CA ALA A 428 8.29 5.25 9.87
C ALA A 428 8.43 4.97 8.37
N HIS A 429 7.68 3.96 7.85
CA HIS A 429 7.72 3.51 6.44
C HIS A 429 9.05 3.86 5.74
N PRO A 430 10.14 3.21 6.15
CA PRO A 430 11.53 3.69 6.02
C PRO A 430 11.92 4.11 4.61
N THR A 431 11.49 3.36 3.60
CA THR A 431 11.91 3.62 2.22
C THR A 431 11.01 4.63 1.51
N GLY A 432 9.81 4.90 2.04
CA GLY A 432 8.81 5.74 1.40
C GLY A 432 8.26 5.16 0.09
N ARG A 433 8.39 3.83 -0.12
CA ARG A 433 7.87 3.16 -1.33
C ARG A 433 6.35 3.21 -1.40
N LEU A 434 5.84 3.23 -2.62
CA LEU A 434 4.45 2.90 -2.94
C LEU A 434 4.45 1.79 -3.98
N LEU A 435 3.96 0.62 -3.60
CA LEU A 435 3.97 -0.57 -4.45
C LEU A 435 3.32 -0.25 -5.81
N LEU A 436 3.97 -0.69 -6.87
CA LEU A 436 3.57 -0.49 -8.27
C LEU A 436 3.47 0.97 -8.76
N ARG A 437 3.69 1.96 -7.86
CA ARG A 437 3.58 3.40 -8.19
C ARG A 437 4.90 4.14 -8.05
N ARG A 438 5.68 3.86 -7.00
CA ARG A 438 6.91 4.61 -6.69
C ARG A 438 7.91 3.68 -6.01
N PRO A 439 9.14 3.55 -6.53
CA PRO A 439 10.20 2.85 -5.83
C PRO A 439 10.53 3.56 -4.51
N GLY A 440 11.06 2.82 -3.56
CA GLY A 440 11.59 3.40 -2.33
C GLY A 440 12.85 4.23 -2.57
N ALA A 441 13.17 5.09 -1.60
CA ALA A 441 14.39 5.87 -1.60
C ALA A 441 15.62 4.95 -1.71
N GLN A 442 16.54 5.28 -2.61
CA GLN A 442 17.77 4.54 -2.82
C GLN A 442 18.81 5.02 -1.80
N ALA A 443 19.16 4.14 -0.86
CA ALA A 443 20.12 4.40 0.21
C ALA A 443 20.79 3.09 0.66
N ASP A 444 21.85 3.18 1.43
CA ASP A 444 22.48 2.03 2.07
C ASP A 444 21.65 1.53 3.26
N TRP A 445 20.57 0.80 2.95
CA TRP A 445 19.63 0.30 3.96
C TRP A 445 20.27 -0.65 4.95
N GLU A 446 21.33 -1.38 4.58
CA GLU A 446 22.07 -2.23 5.51
C GLU A 446 22.71 -1.37 6.60
N ARG A 447 23.49 -0.37 6.20
CA ARG A 447 24.14 0.58 7.11
C ARG A 447 23.14 1.37 7.95
N LEU A 448 22.00 1.76 7.38
CA LEU A 448 20.94 2.49 8.07
C LEU A 448 20.27 1.64 9.15
N LEU A 449 19.97 0.38 8.86
CA LEU A 449 19.35 -0.52 9.83
C LEU A 449 20.34 -0.93 10.94
N GLU A 450 21.64 -1.05 10.64
CA GLU A 450 22.70 -1.20 11.65
C GLU A 450 22.76 0.02 12.58
N GLU A 451 22.72 1.24 12.03
CA GLU A 451 22.68 2.48 12.82
C GLU A 451 21.42 2.54 13.68
N ALA A 452 20.24 2.23 13.12
CA ALA A 452 18.98 2.18 13.87
C ALA A 452 19.09 1.22 15.07
N SER A 453 19.70 0.06 14.89
CA SER A 453 19.96 -0.89 15.97
C SER A 453 20.86 -0.31 17.06
N GLN A 454 21.95 0.38 16.67
CA GLN A 454 22.90 1.00 17.61
C GLN A 454 22.29 2.14 18.40
N GLN A 455 21.40 2.92 17.77
CA GLN A 455 20.72 4.05 18.39
C GLN A 455 19.45 3.63 19.16
N GLY A 456 19.03 2.36 19.06
CA GLY A 456 17.80 1.86 19.67
C GLY A 456 16.53 2.40 19.02
N VAL A 457 16.61 2.88 17.77
CA VAL A 457 15.47 3.35 17.00
C VAL A 457 14.67 2.14 16.52
N VAL A 458 13.37 2.17 16.76
CA VAL A 458 12.41 1.17 16.28
C VAL A 458 12.18 1.38 14.78
N VAL A 459 12.10 0.31 14.01
CA VAL A 459 11.84 0.39 12.57
C VAL A 459 10.43 -0.09 12.27
N GLU A 460 9.69 0.68 11.50
CA GLU A 460 8.29 0.39 11.21
C GLU A 460 8.12 -0.71 10.15
N LEU A 461 7.17 -1.60 10.41
CA LEU A 461 6.50 -2.42 9.42
C LEU A 461 5.11 -1.84 9.18
N ASN A 462 4.98 -1.03 8.15
CA ASN A 462 3.74 -0.36 7.78
C ASN A 462 2.82 -1.35 7.07
N GLY A 463 1.61 -1.52 7.60
CA GLY A 463 0.61 -2.47 7.10
C GLY A 463 -0.26 -1.93 5.96
N ASN A 464 -0.13 -0.65 5.60
CA ASN A 464 -0.88 -0.11 4.47
C ASN A 464 -0.58 -0.94 3.20
N PRO A 465 -1.59 -1.56 2.57
CA PRO A 465 -1.38 -2.50 1.46
C PRO A 465 -0.77 -1.87 0.21
N HIS A 466 -0.76 -0.53 0.10
CA HIS A 466 -0.05 0.19 -0.95
C HIS A 466 1.44 0.41 -0.64
N ARG A 467 1.88 0.19 0.62
CA ARG A 467 3.27 0.40 1.06
C ARG A 467 3.97 -0.90 1.43
N LEU A 468 3.47 -1.59 2.46
CA LEU A 468 4.07 -2.76 3.11
C LEU A 468 5.59 -2.53 3.34
N ASP A 469 5.92 -1.42 3.99
CA ASP A 469 7.26 -0.85 4.16
C ASP A 469 7.61 -0.76 5.68
N LEU A 470 8.63 -1.37 6.12
CA LEU A 470 9.81 -1.98 5.50
C LEU A 470 9.49 -3.31 4.80
N ASP A 471 10.26 -3.65 3.74
CA ASP A 471 10.22 -4.98 3.15
C ASP A 471 10.56 -6.06 4.19
N TRP A 472 9.72 -7.09 4.28
CA TRP A 472 9.86 -8.18 5.27
C TRP A 472 11.21 -8.91 5.19
N ARG A 473 11.89 -8.89 4.03
CA ARG A 473 13.20 -9.52 3.86
C ARG A 473 14.27 -8.78 4.66
N TRP A 474 14.20 -7.46 4.72
CA TRP A 474 15.05 -6.68 5.61
C TRP A 474 14.74 -6.97 7.08
N ALA A 475 13.47 -7.02 7.44
CA ALA A 475 13.06 -7.36 8.80
C ALA A 475 13.53 -8.78 9.20
N LEU A 476 13.40 -9.76 8.29
CA LEU A 476 13.92 -11.12 8.49
C LEU A 476 15.44 -11.12 8.73
N ARG A 477 16.19 -10.35 7.96
CA ARG A 477 17.65 -10.25 8.06
C ARG A 477 18.10 -9.61 9.37
N PHE A 478 17.38 -8.60 9.85
CA PHE A 478 17.70 -7.87 11.08
C PHE A 478 16.93 -8.34 12.31
N ARG A 479 16.19 -9.45 12.21
CA ARG A 479 15.54 -10.04 13.38
C ARG A 479 16.57 -10.38 14.44
N GLY A 480 16.28 -10.08 15.70
CA GLY A 480 17.21 -10.24 16.81
C GLY A 480 18.21 -9.09 17.02
N ALA A 481 18.34 -8.19 16.05
CA ALA A 481 19.17 -6.99 16.15
C ALA A 481 18.35 -5.71 16.29
N LEU A 482 17.16 -5.65 15.70
CA LEU A 482 16.25 -4.52 15.72
C LEU A 482 14.96 -4.81 16.50
N ASN A 483 14.35 -3.74 17.02
CA ASN A 483 12.95 -3.73 17.41
C ASN A 483 12.12 -3.15 16.25
N PHE A 484 10.89 -3.61 16.12
CA PHE A 484 9.97 -3.19 15.07
C PHE A 484 8.67 -2.64 15.66
N SER A 485 8.01 -1.73 14.95
CA SER A 485 6.64 -1.33 15.23
C SER A 485 5.73 -1.80 14.10
N LEU A 486 4.54 -2.23 14.43
CA LEU A 486 3.47 -2.51 13.48
C LEU A 486 2.62 -1.27 13.36
N ALA A 487 2.52 -0.72 12.16
CA ALA A 487 1.80 0.51 11.91
C ALA A 487 0.64 0.29 10.94
N THR A 488 -0.44 0.99 11.20
CA THR A 488 -1.57 1.06 10.30
C THR A 488 -1.44 2.19 9.29
N ASP A 489 -0.80 3.29 9.69
CA ASP A 489 -0.78 4.55 8.92
C ASP A 489 -2.22 4.97 8.53
N ALA A 490 -3.13 4.73 9.48
CA ALA A 490 -4.56 4.85 9.25
C ALA A 490 -4.98 6.32 9.19
N HIS A 491 -5.70 6.67 8.12
CA HIS A 491 -6.31 7.98 7.90
C HIS A 491 -7.85 7.94 8.06
N SER A 492 -8.40 6.77 8.35
CA SER A 492 -9.82 6.52 8.64
C SER A 492 -9.97 5.37 9.63
N LEU A 493 -11.20 5.11 10.11
CA LEU A 493 -11.47 3.98 11.00
C LEU A 493 -11.23 2.63 10.32
N GLU A 494 -11.55 2.52 9.04
CA GLU A 494 -11.33 1.31 8.24
C GLU A 494 -9.83 0.98 8.13
N GLY A 495 -8.99 2.01 8.00
CA GLY A 495 -7.53 1.85 7.94
C GLY A 495 -6.91 1.24 9.20
N LEU A 496 -7.60 1.23 10.33
CA LEU A 496 -7.13 0.57 11.55
C LEU A 496 -7.00 -0.96 11.38
N ASP A 497 -7.71 -1.55 10.42
CA ASP A 497 -7.63 -2.98 10.13
C ASP A 497 -6.37 -3.36 9.32
N ASP A 498 -5.65 -2.40 8.79
CA ASP A 498 -4.34 -2.62 8.13
C ASP A 498 -3.29 -3.21 9.10
N ILE A 499 -3.55 -3.22 10.40
CA ILE A 499 -2.75 -3.93 11.41
C ILE A 499 -2.60 -5.43 11.09
N GLU A 500 -3.59 -6.04 10.45
CA GLU A 500 -3.54 -7.45 10.06
C GLU A 500 -2.43 -7.71 9.02
N TRP A 501 -2.23 -6.77 8.10
CA TRP A 501 -1.12 -6.85 7.15
C TRP A 501 0.23 -6.73 7.84
N ALA A 502 0.37 -5.75 8.76
CA ALA A 502 1.60 -5.57 9.53
C ALA A 502 1.92 -6.81 10.36
N LEU A 503 0.93 -7.43 11.04
CA LEU A 503 1.08 -8.68 11.77
C LEU A 503 1.51 -9.83 10.85
N PHE A 504 0.86 -9.96 9.70
CA PHE A 504 1.20 -10.99 8.71
C PHE A 504 2.65 -10.86 8.25
N TYR A 505 3.10 -9.65 7.92
CA TYR A 505 4.48 -9.44 7.47
C TYR A 505 5.51 -9.54 8.60
N ALA A 506 5.16 -9.19 9.83
CA ALA A 506 5.99 -9.47 11.01
C ALA A 506 6.19 -10.99 11.19
N GLN A 507 5.13 -11.76 11.03
CA GLN A 507 5.18 -13.22 11.09
C GLN A 507 6.01 -13.80 9.92
N LYS A 508 5.80 -13.27 8.70
CA LYS A 508 6.60 -13.64 7.51
C LYS A 508 8.08 -13.26 7.66
N ALA A 509 8.40 -12.20 8.40
CA ALA A 509 9.76 -11.82 8.76
C ALA A 509 10.36 -12.64 9.92
N GLY A 510 9.60 -13.56 10.51
CA GLY A 510 10.07 -14.39 11.62
C GLY A 510 10.27 -13.63 12.93
N LEU A 511 9.53 -12.54 13.14
CA LEU A 511 9.64 -11.73 14.36
C LEU A 511 8.88 -12.38 15.53
N GLU A 512 9.41 -12.17 16.72
CA GLU A 512 8.79 -12.57 17.97
C GLU A 512 8.15 -11.36 18.68
N ALA A 513 7.12 -11.61 19.50
CA ALA A 513 6.39 -10.54 20.21
C ALA A 513 7.31 -9.60 21.02
N GLY A 514 8.39 -10.11 21.60
CA GLY A 514 9.35 -9.31 22.37
C GLY A 514 10.08 -8.22 21.57
N GLN A 515 10.18 -8.41 20.23
CA GLN A 515 10.83 -7.48 19.30
C GLN A 515 9.85 -6.44 18.71
N ILE A 516 8.57 -6.57 19.00
CA ILE A 516 7.52 -5.74 18.40
C ILE A 516 6.99 -4.76 19.45
N ALA A 517 7.16 -3.47 19.20
CA ALA A 517 6.83 -2.39 20.12
C ALA A 517 5.34 -2.36 20.50
N ASN A 518 4.46 -2.82 19.63
CA ASN A 518 3.03 -2.89 19.91
C ASN A 518 2.64 -3.88 21.04
N PHE A 519 3.51 -4.84 21.37
CA PHE A 519 3.34 -5.74 22.51
C PHE A 519 3.92 -5.17 23.81
N TRP A 520 4.64 -4.07 23.74
CA TRP A 520 5.27 -3.47 24.92
C TRP A 520 4.25 -2.85 25.86
N PRO A 521 4.51 -2.88 27.18
CA PRO A 521 3.73 -2.11 28.14
C PRO A 521 3.98 -0.60 27.94
N LEU A 522 2.98 0.19 28.32
CA LEU A 522 3.01 1.65 28.18
C LEU A 522 4.27 2.31 28.78
N GLU A 523 4.72 1.81 29.91
CA GLU A 523 5.85 2.34 30.68
C GLU A 523 7.15 2.34 29.88
N ARG A 524 7.27 1.43 28.90
CA ARG A 524 8.47 1.35 28.05
C ARG A 524 8.63 2.55 27.11
N TRP A 525 7.54 3.24 26.81
CA TRP A 525 7.58 4.47 26.01
C TRP A 525 7.88 5.71 26.86
N GLN A 526 7.64 5.66 28.16
CA GLN A 526 7.76 6.78 29.11
C GLN A 526 9.16 6.93 29.71
N HIS A 527 10.02 5.92 29.52
CA HIS A 527 11.41 5.98 29.97
C HIS A 527 12.35 5.96 28.77
N PRO A 528 13.26 6.95 28.64
CA PRO A 528 14.22 7.03 27.54
C PRO A 528 15.22 5.88 27.55
#